data_4a47ead1f84ad90ea78848164e00949d
#
_entry.id   4a47ead1f84ad90ea78848164e00949d
#
_cell.length_a   1.000
_cell.length_b   1.000
_cell.length_c   1.000
_cell.angle_alpha   90.00
_cell.angle_beta   90.00
_cell.angle_gamma   90.00
#
_symmetry.space_group_name_H-M   'P 1'
#
loop_
_entity.id
_entity.type
_entity.pdbx_description
1 polymer ?
#
loop_
_entity_poly.entity_id
_entity_poly.type
_entity_poly.pdbx_seq_one_letter_code
_entity_poly.pdbx_strand_id
1 'polypeptide(L)'
;MSESLGIWLVRAEGEALASTLQARLGGVVYRPWLSARSQKDQFAAAYRLHTQWIMLAASGIAVRFLDGLIQDKHSDPAVVVLDEAGRFAISLLAGHEGGANRLAYRVANAVCAVPVITTATEAVKPLVVGIGCRKGVSAERIEAAVCRALGERQLSEVREMASIDLKADEPGLLEFCAQHNLPLRIFTRDMIAARPWVRIHRRVPRSA
;
A
#
# COMPACT_ATOMS: atom_id res chain seq x y z
N MET A 1 -13.92 13.51 -7.55
CA MET A 1 -13.20 14.33 -6.54
C MET A 1 -11.76 13.85 -6.53
N SER A 2 -10.78 14.75 -6.57
CA SER A 2 -9.36 14.37 -6.46
C SER A 2 -9.10 13.74 -5.09
N GLU A 3 -8.38 12.63 -5.05
CA GLU A 3 -7.95 12.01 -3.80
C GLU A 3 -7.08 13.00 -3.02
N SER A 4 -7.54 13.42 -1.83
CA SER A 4 -6.76 14.29 -0.94
C SER A 4 -6.22 13.47 0.22
N LEU A 5 -4.92 13.60 0.50
CA LEU A 5 -4.20 12.80 1.50
C LEU A 5 -3.80 13.66 2.70
N GLY A 6 -4.19 13.22 3.91
CA GLY A 6 -3.69 13.72 5.17
C GLY A 6 -2.67 12.75 5.78
N ILE A 7 -1.60 13.27 6.34
CA ILE A 7 -0.59 12.49 7.09
C ILE A 7 -0.58 13.03 8.52
N TRP A 8 -1.06 12.21 9.45
CA TRP A 8 -1.20 12.58 10.86
C TRP A 8 -0.09 11.95 11.69
N LEU A 9 0.67 12.79 12.39
CA LEU A 9 1.68 12.35 13.33
C LEU A 9 1.15 12.45 14.75
N VAL A 10 1.23 11.37 15.51
CA VAL A 10 0.89 11.42 16.94
C VAL A 10 2.07 11.95 17.75
N ARG A 11 3.30 11.76 17.28
CA ARG A 11 4.55 12.13 17.97
C ARG A 11 5.55 12.75 17.00
N ALA A 12 6.41 13.62 17.53
CA ALA A 12 7.43 14.32 16.76
C ALA A 12 8.52 13.39 16.17
N GLU A 13 8.75 12.23 16.80
CA GLU A 13 9.72 11.22 16.34
C GLU A 13 9.37 10.65 14.96
N GLY A 14 8.10 10.72 14.55
CA GLY A 14 7.63 10.31 13.22
C GLY A 14 7.97 11.29 12.07
N GLU A 15 8.57 12.44 12.35
CA GLU A 15 8.77 13.53 11.38
C GLU A 15 9.57 13.12 10.13
N ALA A 16 10.66 12.37 10.30
CA ALA A 16 11.49 11.92 9.18
C ALA A 16 10.71 10.96 8.26
N LEU A 17 9.89 10.08 8.87
CA LEU A 17 9.05 9.14 8.13
C LEU A 17 7.92 9.87 7.39
N ALA A 18 7.28 10.85 8.05
CA ALA A 18 6.25 11.69 7.43
C ALA A 18 6.80 12.51 6.25
N SER A 19 8.00 13.07 6.38
CA SER A 19 8.66 13.79 5.29
C SER A 19 8.93 12.88 4.09
N THR A 20 9.35 11.64 4.32
CA THR A 20 9.54 10.64 3.26
C THR A 20 8.21 10.31 2.57
N LEU A 21 7.15 10.10 3.34
CA LEU A 21 5.80 9.84 2.80
C LEU A 21 5.30 11.03 1.98
N GLN A 22 5.43 12.26 2.51
CA GLN A 22 5.01 13.47 1.81
C GLN A 22 5.76 13.65 0.50
N ALA A 23 7.08 13.43 0.48
CA ALA A 23 7.89 13.54 -0.74
C ALA A 23 7.48 12.53 -1.82
N ARG A 24 7.05 11.32 -1.43
CA ARG A 24 6.72 10.23 -2.36
C ARG A 24 5.24 10.14 -2.73
N LEU A 25 4.35 10.51 -1.82
CA LEU A 25 2.90 10.36 -2.00
C LEU A 25 2.15 11.68 -2.07
N GLY A 26 2.82 12.79 -1.73
CA GLY A 26 2.16 14.08 -1.55
C GLY A 26 1.41 14.16 -0.24
N GLY A 27 0.45 15.10 -0.17
CA GLY A 27 -0.45 15.24 0.97
C GLY A 27 -0.04 16.32 1.96
N VAL A 28 -0.89 16.52 2.97
CA VAL A 28 -0.75 17.52 4.03
C VAL A 28 -0.29 16.84 5.32
N VAL A 29 0.82 17.30 5.89
CA VAL A 29 1.36 16.77 7.15
C VAL A 29 0.82 17.57 8.33
N TYR A 30 0.23 16.87 9.30
CA TYR A 30 -0.34 17.43 10.53
C TYR A 30 0.57 17.17 11.73
N ARG A 31 0.89 18.25 12.46
CA ARG A 31 1.77 18.26 13.63
C ARG A 31 1.00 18.78 14.85
N PRO A 32 0.14 17.95 15.46
CA PRO A 32 -0.82 18.42 16.45
C PRO A 32 -0.19 18.96 17.74
N TRP A 33 1.06 18.60 18.05
CA TRP A 33 1.78 19.14 19.21
C TRP A 33 2.14 20.62 19.07
N LEU A 34 2.00 21.21 17.90
CA LEU A 34 2.20 22.65 17.70
C LEU A 34 1.01 23.49 18.18
N SER A 35 -0.07 22.86 18.65
CA SER A 35 -1.28 23.50 19.12
C SER A 35 -1.58 23.09 20.57
N ALA A 36 -2.20 23.98 21.35
CA ALA A 36 -2.65 23.70 22.71
C ALA A 36 -3.91 22.82 22.79
N ARG A 37 -4.64 22.63 21.65
CA ARG A 37 -5.84 21.77 21.63
C ARG A 37 -5.46 20.29 21.71
N SER A 38 -6.35 19.46 22.24
CA SER A 38 -6.12 18.01 22.26
C SER A 38 -5.94 17.47 20.83
N GLN A 39 -5.06 16.50 20.67
CA GLN A 39 -4.82 15.88 19.37
C GLN A 39 -6.08 15.23 18.79
N LYS A 40 -6.92 14.60 19.65
CA LYS A 40 -8.19 13.97 19.26
C LYS A 40 -9.15 15.02 18.65
N ASP A 41 -9.28 16.19 19.28
CA ASP A 41 -10.16 17.26 18.79
C ASP A 41 -9.65 17.88 17.49
N GLN A 42 -8.33 18.02 17.36
CA GLN A 42 -7.73 18.49 16.12
C GLN A 42 -7.95 17.49 14.97
N PHE A 43 -7.76 16.18 15.22
CA PHE A 43 -8.01 15.15 14.24
C PHE A 43 -9.49 15.10 13.83
N ALA A 44 -10.40 15.17 14.81
CA ALA A 44 -11.84 15.19 14.56
C ALA A 44 -12.25 16.36 13.64
N ALA A 45 -11.68 17.55 13.85
CA ALA A 45 -11.92 18.72 13.00
C ALA A 45 -11.36 18.55 11.58
N ALA A 46 -10.26 17.78 11.41
CA ALA A 46 -9.62 17.56 10.12
C ALA A 46 -10.15 16.31 9.37
N TYR A 47 -10.79 15.37 10.06
CA TYR A 47 -11.11 14.03 9.54
C TYR A 47 -11.78 14.04 8.17
N ARG A 48 -12.75 14.92 7.95
CA ARG A 48 -13.52 15.04 6.70
C ARG A 48 -12.88 15.96 5.65
N LEU A 49 -11.72 16.57 5.94
CA LEU A 49 -11.00 17.41 4.98
C LEU A 49 -10.25 16.60 3.92
N HIS A 50 -10.00 15.33 4.22
CA HIS A 50 -9.30 14.41 3.32
C HIS A 50 -10.12 13.15 3.07
N THR A 51 -9.93 12.57 1.88
CA THR A 51 -10.51 11.28 1.51
C THR A 51 -9.62 10.11 1.94
N GLN A 52 -8.36 10.38 2.27
CA GLN A 52 -7.38 9.38 2.68
C GLN A 52 -6.53 9.90 3.83
N TRP A 53 -6.23 9.03 4.79
CA TRP A 53 -5.37 9.31 5.94
C TRP A 53 -4.27 8.27 6.10
N ILE A 54 -3.05 8.75 6.37
CA ILE A 54 -1.97 7.95 6.93
C ILE A 54 -1.77 8.42 8.37
N MET A 55 -1.94 7.53 9.34
CA MET A 55 -1.69 7.83 10.75
C MET A 55 -0.40 7.15 11.21
N LEU A 56 0.61 7.96 11.54
CA LEU A 56 1.83 7.46 12.19
C LEU A 56 1.55 7.31 13.68
N ALA A 57 1.15 6.09 14.07
CA ALA A 57 0.68 5.78 15.43
C ALA A 57 0.62 4.27 15.68
N ALA A 58 0.45 3.87 16.92
CA ALA A 58 -0.04 2.53 17.24
C ALA A 58 -1.52 2.40 16.82
N SER A 59 -1.94 1.22 16.33
CA SER A 59 -3.31 0.96 15.86
C SER A 59 -4.37 1.29 16.94
N GLY A 60 -4.09 0.98 18.22
CA GLY A 60 -5.00 1.30 19.31
C GLY A 60 -5.20 2.80 19.54
N ILE A 61 -4.21 3.64 19.23
CA ILE A 61 -4.33 5.10 19.27
C ILE A 61 -5.21 5.57 18.11
N ALA A 62 -4.98 5.05 16.90
CA ALA A 62 -5.80 5.38 15.74
C ALA A 62 -7.28 5.04 15.96
N VAL A 63 -7.58 3.87 16.53
CA VAL A 63 -8.96 3.48 16.89
C VAL A 63 -9.61 4.47 17.84
N ARG A 64 -8.89 4.94 18.88
CA ARG A 64 -9.42 5.94 19.81
C ARG A 64 -9.66 7.31 19.16
N PHE A 65 -8.87 7.69 18.15
CA PHE A 65 -9.06 8.94 17.42
C PHE A 65 -10.27 8.86 16.50
N LEU A 66 -10.53 7.69 15.93
CA LEU A 66 -11.66 7.41 15.05
C LEU A 66 -12.99 7.25 15.80
N ASP A 67 -12.93 7.01 17.13
CA ASP A 67 -14.11 6.84 17.96
C ASP A 67 -15.05 8.07 17.89
N GLY A 68 -16.31 7.82 17.50
CA GLY A 68 -17.32 8.85 17.28
C GLY A 68 -17.25 9.56 15.91
N LEU A 69 -16.25 9.27 15.07
CA LEU A 69 -16.10 9.87 13.73
C LEU A 69 -16.58 8.94 12.60
N ILE A 70 -16.52 7.64 12.83
CA ILE A 70 -16.91 6.62 11.84
C ILE A 70 -18.43 6.63 11.69
N GLN A 71 -18.90 6.64 10.43
CA GLN A 71 -20.32 6.69 10.09
C GLN A 71 -20.71 5.55 9.15
N ASP A 72 -20.06 5.48 7.97
CA ASP A 72 -20.44 4.55 6.92
C ASP A 72 -19.24 4.17 6.05
N LYS A 73 -19.15 2.89 5.68
CA LYS A 73 -18.04 2.33 4.90
C LYS A 73 -17.86 2.95 3.51
N HIS A 74 -18.89 3.60 2.97
CA HIS A 74 -18.84 4.24 1.65
C HIS A 74 -18.48 5.73 1.72
N SER A 75 -18.69 6.36 2.87
CA SER A 75 -18.47 7.80 3.07
C SER A 75 -17.27 8.12 3.95
N ASP A 76 -16.81 7.17 4.75
CA ASP A 76 -15.65 7.38 5.61
C ASP A 76 -14.35 7.40 4.81
N PRO A 77 -13.43 8.31 5.15
CA PRO A 77 -12.09 8.33 4.57
C PRO A 77 -11.36 7.00 4.74
N ALA A 78 -10.55 6.64 3.76
CA ALA A 78 -9.62 5.54 3.89
C ALA A 78 -8.57 5.84 4.97
N VAL A 79 -8.37 4.94 5.92
CA VAL A 79 -7.36 5.12 6.98
C VAL A 79 -6.36 3.98 6.95
N VAL A 80 -5.09 4.34 6.80
CA VAL A 80 -3.94 3.45 6.94
C VAL A 80 -3.14 3.87 8.17
N VAL A 81 -2.83 2.92 9.03
CA VAL A 81 -1.92 3.11 10.16
C VAL A 81 -0.54 2.62 9.77
N LEU A 82 0.46 3.45 9.99
CA LEU A 82 1.87 3.09 9.85
C LEU A 82 2.53 3.18 11.23
N ASP A 83 3.18 2.10 11.68
CA ASP A 83 3.90 2.14 12.94
C ASP A 83 5.12 3.07 12.85
N GLU A 84 5.52 3.68 13.95
CA GLU A 84 6.58 4.70 14.00
C GLU A 84 7.96 4.19 13.50
N ALA A 85 8.15 2.87 13.50
CA ALA A 85 9.35 2.25 12.92
C ALA A 85 9.23 2.00 11.41
N GLY A 86 8.09 2.32 10.79
CA GLY A 86 7.86 2.13 9.35
C GLY A 86 7.82 0.67 8.90
N ARG A 87 7.44 -0.27 9.79
CA ARG A 87 7.46 -1.71 9.48
C ARG A 87 6.19 -2.22 8.86
N PHE A 88 5.02 -1.71 9.30
CA PHE A 88 3.71 -2.23 8.92
C PHE A 88 2.77 -1.11 8.49
N ALA A 89 2.28 -1.17 7.26
CA ALA A 89 1.23 -0.30 6.75
C ALA A 89 -0.10 -1.06 6.81
N ILE A 90 -0.94 -0.72 7.79
CA ILE A 90 -2.16 -1.46 8.13
C ILE A 90 -3.37 -0.75 7.53
N SER A 91 -4.10 -1.42 6.64
CA SER A 91 -5.41 -0.97 6.17
C SER A 91 -6.43 -1.09 7.30
N LEU A 92 -6.71 0.03 7.99
CA LEU A 92 -7.53 0.04 9.20
C LEU A 92 -9.01 0.27 8.93
N LEU A 93 -9.35 1.25 8.08
CA LEU A 93 -10.74 1.65 7.81
C LEU A 93 -10.97 1.86 6.32
N ALA A 94 -12.18 1.55 5.84
CA ALA A 94 -12.61 1.68 4.44
C ALA A 94 -11.69 0.94 3.45
N GLY A 95 -11.35 -0.32 3.75
CA GLY A 95 -10.34 -1.11 3.06
C GLY A 95 -10.58 -1.25 1.56
N HIS A 96 -11.75 -1.78 1.17
CA HIS A 96 -12.08 -2.08 -0.22
C HIS A 96 -12.71 -0.87 -0.93
N GLU A 97 -13.84 -0.39 -0.43
CA GLU A 97 -14.62 0.69 -1.05
C GLU A 97 -13.92 2.05 -0.94
N GLY A 98 -13.35 2.39 0.21
CA GLY A 98 -12.64 3.67 0.42
C GLY A 98 -11.20 3.67 -0.08
N GLY A 99 -10.64 2.51 -0.46
CA GLY A 99 -9.30 2.41 -1.05
C GLY A 99 -8.15 2.30 -0.05
N ALA A 100 -8.41 2.02 1.25
CA ALA A 100 -7.33 1.88 2.24
C ALA A 100 -6.40 0.69 1.94
N ASN A 101 -6.89 -0.39 1.31
CA ASN A 101 -6.04 -1.49 0.86
C ASN A 101 -4.99 -0.99 -0.15
N ARG A 102 -5.42 -0.24 -1.17
CA ARG A 102 -4.53 0.34 -2.18
C ARG A 102 -3.56 1.36 -1.56
N LEU A 103 -4.05 2.20 -0.64
CA LEU A 103 -3.20 3.15 0.09
C LEU A 103 -2.14 2.43 0.92
N ALA A 104 -2.47 1.31 1.59
CA ALA A 104 -1.51 0.54 2.37
C ALA A 104 -0.35 0.00 1.49
N TYR A 105 -0.62 -0.44 0.26
CA TYR A 105 0.44 -0.81 -0.68
C TYR A 105 1.29 0.38 -1.12
N ARG A 106 0.67 1.54 -1.39
CA ARG A 106 1.39 2.77 -1.74
C ARG A 106 2.32 3.21 -0.60
N VAL A 107 1.82 3.22 0.64
CA VAL A 107 2.61 3.52 1.84
C VAL A 107 3.74 2.50 2.00
N ALA A 108 3.43 1.21 1.90
CA ALA A 108 4.41 0.15 2.04
C ALA A 108 5.54 0.26 1.01
N ASN A 109 5.22 0.56 -0.25
CA ASN A 109 6.23 0.79 -1.30
C ASN A 109 7.05 2.07 -1.05
N ALA A 110 6.42 3.11 -0.47
CA ALA A 110 7.09 4.37 -0.20
C ALA A 110 8.17 4.26 0.91
N VAL A 111 7.96 3.40 1.91
CA VAL A 111 8.86 3.32 3.08
C VAL A 111 9.40 1.91 3.35
N CYS A 112 9.25 0.99 2.38
CA CYS A 112 9.67 -0.41 2.50
C CYS A 112 8.97 -1.18 3.65
N ALA A 113 7.77 -0.76 4.04
CA ALA A 113 6.96 -1.42 5.06
C ALA A 113 6.30 -2.71 4.53
N VAL A 114 5.69 -3.49 5.38
CA VAL A 114 4.84 -4.63 5.02
C VAL A 114 3.38 -4.17 4.99
N PRO A 115 2.65 -4.30 3.86
CA PRO A 115 1.22 -4.00 3.83
C PRO A 115 0.47 -5.09 4.60
N VAL A 116 -0.48 -4.69 5.45
CA VAL A 116 -1.33 -5.59 6.23
C VAL A 116 -2.77 -5.36 5.79
N ILE A 117 -3.31 -6.33 5.05
CA ILE A 117 -4.65 -6.30 4.48
C ILE A 117 -5.46 -7.43 5.11
N THR A 118 -6.59 -7.08 5.74
CA THR A 118 -7.43 -8.05 6.46
C THR A 118 -8.83 -8.20 5.89
N THR A 119 -9.14 -7.49 4.79
CA THR A 119 -10.44 -7.66 4.10
C THR A 119 -10.59 -9.08 3.61
N ALA A 120 -11.75 -9.70 3.84
CA ALA A 120 -11.99 -11.12 3.56
C ALA A 120 -11.71 -11.48 2.09
N THR A 121 -12.12 -10.61 1.16
CA THR A 121 -11.92 -10.81 -0.29
C THR A 121 -10.45 -10.90 -0.68
N GLU A 122 -9.57 -10.14 -0.02
CA GLU A 122 -8.13 -10.15 -0.31
C GLU A 122 -7.40 -11.25 0.49
N ALA A 123 -7.84 -11.50 1.73
CA ALA A 123 -7.20 -12.47 2.61
C ALA A 123 -7.24 -13.91 2.08
N VAL A 124 -8.29 -14.26 1.31
CA VAL A 124 -8.47 -15.60 0.76
C VAL A 124 -7.78 -15.84 -0.59
N LYS A 125 -7.24 -14.79 -1.23
CA LYS A 125 -6.51 -14.93 -2.50
C LYS A 125 -5.16 -15.60 -2.29
N PRO A 126 -4.91 -16.80 -2.84
CA PRO A 126 -3.73 -17.59 -2.49
C PRO A 126 -2.47 -17.21 -3.26
N LEU A 127 -2.59 -16.47 -4.38
CA LEU A 127 -1.49 -16.30 -5.32
C LEU A 127 -0.83 -14.92 -5.20
N VAL A 128 0.50 -14.92 -5.32
CA VAL A 128 1.34 -13.75 -5.59
C VAL A 128 2.10 -14.01 -6.88
N VAL A 129 2.05 -13.07 -7.81
CA VAL A 129 2.76 -13.19 -9.09
C VAL A 129 3.97 -12.28 -9.11
N GLY A 130 5.16 -12.88 -9.04
CA GLY A 130 6.42 -12.17 -9.26
C GLY A 130 6.68 -11.95 -10.75
N ILE A 131 6.95 -10.71 -11.16
CA ILE A 131 7.20 -10.37 -12.56
C ILE A 131 8.50 -9.59 -12.76
N GLY A 132 9.26 -10.00 -13.78
CA GLY A 132 10.35 -9.24 -14.36
C GLY A 132 10.09 -9.03 -15.84
N CYS A 133 10.28 -7.83 -16.34
CA CYS A 133 10.04 -7.51 -17.75
C CYS A 133 11.13 -6.62 -18.34
N ARG A 134 11.19 -6.55 -19.67
CA ARG A 134 12.04 -5.58 -20.38
C ARG A 134 11.40 -4.19 -20.30
N LYS A 135 12.22 -3.15 -20.45
CA LYS A 135 11.74 -1.77 -20.52
C LYS A 135 10.83 -1.60 -21.75
N GLY A 136 9.69 -0.92 -21.55
CA GLY A 136 8.74 -0.61 -22.61
C GLY A 136 7.88 -1.80 -23.05
N VAL A 137 7.75 -2.85 -22.22
CA VAL A 137 6.80 -3.94 -22.51
C VAL A 137 5.37 -3.43 -22.33
N SER A 138 4.43 -3.82 -23.23
CA SER A 138 3.03 -3.41 -23.13
C SER A 138 2.25 -4.23 -22.09
N ALA A 139 1.12 -3.69 -21.62
CA ALA A 139 0.22 -4.35 -20.66
C ALA A 139 -0.31 -5.69 -21.20
N GLU A 140 -0.66 -5.76 -22.49
CA GLU A 140 -1.19 -6.98 -23.13
C GLU A 140 -0.14 -8.12 -23.15
N ARG A 141 1.14 -7.78 -23.35
CA ARG A 141 2.23 -8.77 -23.30
C ARG A 141 2.48 -9.27 -21.88
N ILE A 142 2.30 -8.40 -20.88
CA ILE A 142 2.36 -8.79 -19.47
C ILE A 142 1.20 -9.71 -19.15
N GLU A 143 -0.02 -9.34 -19.54
CA GLU A 143 -1.22 -10.15 -19.34
C GLU A 143 -1.07 -11.55 -19.94
N ALA A 144 -0.65 -11.62 -21.20
CA ALA A 144 -0.42 -12.89 -21.88
C ALA A 144 0.61 -13.77 -21.15
N ALA A 145 1.66 -13.17 -20.58
CA ALA A 145 2.66 -13.87 -19.81
C ALA A 145 2.13 -14.35 -18.46
N VAL A 146 1.36 -13.52 -17.77
CA VAL A 146 0.73 -13.85 -16.48
C VAL A 146 -0.30 -14.97 -16.67
N CYS A 147 -1.22 -14.86 -17.63
CA CYS A 147 -2.22 -15.87 -17.92
C CYS A 147 -1.56 -17.22 -18.27
N ARG A 148 -0.50 -17.21 -19.06
CA ARG A 148 0.27 -18.44 -19.36
C ARG A 148 0.90 -19.06 -18.12
N ALA A 149 1.41 -18.23 -17.20
CA ALA A 149 2.01 -18.72 -15.96
C ALA A 149 0.97 -19.26 -14.97
N LEU A 150 -0.23 -18.69 -14.96
CA LEU A 150 -1.35 -19.15 -14.14
C LEU A 150 -1.91 -20.50 -14.59
N GLY A 151 -1.84 -20.82 -15.90
CA GLY A 151 -2.41 -22.04 -16.45
C GLY A 151 -3.92 -22.12 -16.28
N GLU A 152 -4.41 -23.07 -15.52
CA GLU A 152 -5.84 -23.25 -15.21
C GLU A 152 -6.38 -22.31 -14.11
N ARG A 153 -5.47 -21.62 -13.42
CA ARG A 153 -5.82 -20.68 -12.36
C ARG A 153 -6.34 -19.36 -12.93
N GLN A 154 -7.17 -18.68 -12.11
CA GLN A 154 -7.79 -17.42 -12.52
C GLN A 154 -7.00 -16.21 -11.99
N LEU A 155 -7.04 -15.10 -12.73
CA LEU A 155 -6.43 -13.84 -12.30
C LEU A 155 -7.08 -13.29 -11.02
N SER A 156 -8.35 -13.62 -10.77
CA SER A 156 -9.08 -13.27 -9.54
C SER A 156 -8.53 -13.93 -8.28
N GLU A 157 -7.72 -15.00 -8.41
CA GLU A 157 -7.02 -15.65 -7.30
C GLU A 157 -5.70 -14.94 -6.93
N VAL A 158 -5.27 -13.96 -7.75
CA VAL A 158 -4.04 -13.21 -7.51
C VAL A 158 -4.30 -12.11 -6.50
N ARG A 159 -3.59 -12.15 -5.38
CA ARG A 159 -3.65 -11.16 -4.31
C ARG A 159 -2.87 -9.90 -4.66
N GLU A 160 -1.68 -10.07 -5.23
CA GLU A 160 -0.78 -8.97 -5.58
C GLU A 160 0.18 -9.37 -6.70
N MET A 161 0.59 -8.38 -7.47
CA MET A 161 1.77 -8.46 -8.32
C MET A 161 2.99 -8.04 -7.52
N ALA A 162 4.14 -8.64 -7.78
CA ALA A 162 5.40 -8.31 -7.12
C ALA A 162 6.51 -8.05 -8.14
N SER A 163 7.29 -7.00 -7.94
CA SER A 163 8.44 -6.68 -8.79
C SER A 163 9.55 -6.00 -7.98
N ILE A 164 10.64 -5.66 -8.65
CA ILE A 164 11.77 -4.94 -8.05
C ILE A 164 11.67 -3.43 -8.30
N ASP A 165 12.40 -2.65 -7.51
CA ASP A 165 12.46 -1.19 -7.58
C ASP A 165 12.79 -0.64 -8.98
N LEU A 166 13.63 -1.33 -9.76
CA LEU A 166 13.93 -0.99 -11.16
C LEU A 166 12.71 -1.03 -12.10
N LYS A 167 11.60 -1.60 -11.65
CA LYS A 167 10.35 -1.77 -12.41
C LYS A 167 9.17 -1.07 -11.77
N ALA A 168 9.40 -0.26 -10.75
CA ALA A 168 8.35 0.47 -10.04
C ALA A 168 7.56 1.41 -10.97
N ASP A 169 8.24 1.99 -11.96
CA ASP A 169 7.69 2.99 -12.89
C ASP A 169 7.55 2.43 -14.32
N GLU A 170 7.49 1.11 -14.51
CA GLU A 170 7.32 0.50 -15.83
C GLU A 170 5.87 0.68 -16.31
N PRO A 171 5.63 1.50 -17.37
CA PRO A 171 4.27 1.91 -17.72
C PRO A 171 3.32 0.73 -17.99
N GLY A 172 3.76 -0.27 -18.76
CA GLY A 172 2.91 -1.41 -19.09
C GLY A 172 2.59 -2.29 -17.86
N LEU A 173 3.48 -2.35 -16.86
CA LEU A 173 3.20 -3.06 -15.60
C LEU A 173 2.17 -2.29 -14.75
N LEU A 174 2.33 -0.98 -14.66
CA LEU A 174 1.37 -0.13 -13.93
C LEU A 174 0.00 -0.15 -14.60
N GLU A 175 -0.05 -0.09 -15.93
CA GLU A 175 -1.28 -0.18 -16.72
C GLU A 175 -1.98 -1.54 -16.50
N PHE A 176 -1.27 -2.65 -16.62
CA PHE A 176 -1.81 -3.98 -16.34
C PHE A 176 -2.38 -4.08 -14.92
N CYS A 177 -1.64 -3.62 -13.92
CA CYS A 177 -2.11 -3.62 -12.54
C CYS A 177 -3.37 -2.77 -12.35
N ALA A 178 -3.46 -1.61 -13.03
CA ALA A 178 -4.62 -0.73 -12.97
C ALA A 178 -5.85 -1.36 -13.64
N GLN A 179 -5.70 -1.95 -14.85
CA GLN A 179 -6.78 -2.60 -15.60
C GLN A 179 -7.43 -3.74 -14.81
N HIS A 180 -6.62 -4.51 -14.07
CA HIS A 180 -7.09 -5.67 -13.30
C HIS A 180 -7.29 -5.39 -11.81
N ASN A 181 -7.18 -4.12 -11.38
CA ASN A 181 -7.25 -3.71 -9.97
C ASN A 181 -6.34 -4.55 -9.05
N LEU A 182 -5.15 -4.89 -9.53
CA LEU A 182 -4.16 -5.65 -8.79
C LEU A 182 -3.16 -4.70 -8.11
N PRO A 183 -2.92 -4.83 -6.80
CA PRO A 183 -1.88 -4.05 -6.15
C PRO A 183 -0.50 -4.50 -6.61
N LEU A 184 0.42 -3.55 -6.76
CA LEU A 184 1.82 -3.80 -7.09
C LEU A 184 2.68 -3.65 -5.85
N ARG A 185 3.35 -4.71 -5.46
CA ARG A 185 4.34 -4.75 -4.39
C ARG A 185 5.73 -4.56 -4.98
N ILE A 186 6.48 -3.57 -4.47
CA ILE A 186 7.85 -3.30 -4.90
C ILE A 186 8.84 -3.72 -3.82
N PHE A 187 9.83 -4.52 -4.21
CA PHE A 187 10.93 -4.94 -3.35
C PHE A 187 12.22 -4.24 -3.80
N THR A 188 12.92 -3.63 -2.86
CA THR A 188 14.26 -3.10 -3.12
C THR A 188 15.28 -4.24 -3.20
N ARG A 189 16.43 -3.97 -3.83
CA ARG A 189 17.55 -4.95 -3.87
C ARG A 189 17.96 -5.36 -2.46
N ASP A 190 18.00 -4.43 -1.51
CA ASP A 190 18.41 -4.71 -0.14
C ASP A 190 17.39 -5.59 0.59
N MET A 191 16.08 -5.37 0.38
CA MET A 191 15.04 -6.25 0.91
C MET A 191 15.17 -7.68 0.39
N ILE A 192 15.55 -7.83 -0.88
CA ILE A 192 15.78 -9.16 -1.49
C ILE A 192 17.05 -9.76 -0.93
N ALA A 193 18.15 -9.01 -0.84
CA ALA A 193 19.43 -9.48 -0.36
C ALA A 193 19.42 -9.88 1.12
N ALA A 194 18.60 -9.22 1.95
CA ALA A 194 18.49 -9.50 3.39
C ALA A 194 17.74 -10.81 3.71
N ARG A 195 17.09 -11.46 2.73
CA ARG A 195 16.35 -12.70 2.98
C ARG A 195 17.25 -13.94 2.91
N PRO A 196 17.15 -14.88 3.86
CA PRO A 196 17.83 -16.16 3.74
C PRO A 196 17.24 -16.92 2.54
N TRP A 197 18.04 -17.11 1.53
CA TRP A 197 17.63 -17.78 0.30
C TRP A 197 17.49 -19.29 0.51
N VAL A 198 16.31 -19.80 0.31
CA VAL A 198 16.13 -21.18 -0.09
C VAL A 198 16.57 -21.26 -1.56
N ARG A 199 17.67 -21.95 -1.86
CA ARG A 199 18.14 -22.15 -3.24
C ARG A 199 17.05 -22.90 -4.02
N ILE A 200 16.22 -22.21 -4.75
CA ILE A 200 15.32 -22.82 -5.72
C ILE A 200 16.12 -22.95 -7.02
N HIS A 201 16.83 -24.06 -7.19
CA HIS A 201 17.38 -24.46 -8.47
C HIS A 201 16.28 -25.05 -9.34
N ARG A 202 15.60 -24.20 -10.12
CA ARG A 202 14.96 -24.64 -11.36
C ARG A 202 15.22 -23.60 -12.44
N ARG A 203 16.29 -23.83 -13.21
CA ARG A 203 16.37 -23.30 -14.56
C ARG A 203 15.32 -24.06 -15.38
N VAL A 204 14.29 -23.34 -15.82
CA VAL A 204 13.45 -23.84 -16.91
C VAL A 204 14.34 -23.90 -18.16
N PRO A 205 14.45 -25.04 -18.84
CA PRO A 205 15.21 -25.13 -20.09
C PRO A 205 14.63 -24.14 -21.08
N ARG A 206 15.49 -23.32 -21.71
CA ARG A 206 15.11 -22.56 -22.89
C ARG A 206 14.84 -23.59 -23.99
N SER A 207 13.57 -23.78 -24.33
CA SER A 207 13.21 -24.47 -25.56
C SER A 207 13.71 -23.60 -26.73
N ALA A 208 14.48 -24.23 -27.61
CA ALA A 208 14.98 -23.68 -28.85
C ALA A 208 13.84 -23.25 -29.80
#